data_893ca105db8f853f081628f2481b6c7e
#
_entry.id   893ca105db8f853f081628f2481b6c7e
#
_cell.length_a   1.000
_cell.length_b   1.000
_cell.length_c   1.000
_cell.angle_alpha   90.00
_cell.angle_beta   90.00
_cell.angle_gamma   90.00
#
_symmetry.space_group_name_H-M   'P 1'
#
loop_
_entity.id
_entity.type
_entity.pdbx_description
1 polymer ?
#
loop_
_entity_poly.entity_id
_entity_poly.type
_entity_poly.pdbx_seq_one_letter_code
_entity_poly.pdbx_strand_id
1 'polypeptide(L)'
;MFALSLSLFALTSCNKYDDGPGISLRSRTERVSNTWKVENYKVNGSDFTSLLNDYRETFTKSGNYSYTWNSLNGTGTWVFQNKDQEIRLTGNDNQSSRTFIILKLEEKSFWYYYMDGNDKHEIHLIPG
;
A
#
# COMPACT_ATOMS: atom_id res chain seq x y z
N MET A 1 -7.63 -50.10 8.71
CA MET A 1 -7.05 -49.18 8.88
C MET A 1 -6.91 -48.25 7.93
N PHE A 2 -6.78 -47.12 7.98
CA PHE A 2 -6.67 -46.25 7.09
C PHE A 2 -5.85 -45.28 7.45
N ALA A 3 -5.16 -44.80 6.66
CA ALA A 3 -4.31 -43.81 6.86
C ALA A 3 -5.04 -42.56 6.74
N LEU A 4 -5.05 -41.88 7.69
CA LEU A 4 -5.51 -40.63 7.63
C LEU A 4 -4.50 -39.84 6.98
N SER A 5 -4.67 -39.56 5.80
CA SER A 5 -3.86 -38.65 5.14
C SER A 5 -4.18 -37.29 5.67
N LEU A 6 -3.47 -36.90 6.55
CA LEU A 6 -3.53 -35.60 7.01
C LEU A 6 -2.87 -34.75 6.01
N SER A 7 -3.60 -34.21 5.15
CA SER A 7 -3.02 -33.25 4.30
C SER A 7 -2.76 -32.06 5.12
N LEU A 8 -1.58 -31.96 5.48
CA LEU A 8 -1.14 -30.86 6.15
C LEU A 8 -1.05 -29.77 5.19
N PHE A 9 -1.96 -28.90 5.21
CA PHE A 9 -1.83 -27.75 4.46
C PHE A 9 -0.94 -26.88 5.22
N ALA A 10 0.22 -26.87 4.84
CA ALA A 10 1.09 -25.84 5.27
C ALA A 10 0.44 -24.57 4.88
N LEU A 11 -0.05 -23.89 5.80
CA LEU A 11 -0.47 -22.62 5.58
C LEU A 11 0.71 -21.81 5.31
N THR A 12 0.99 -21.66 4.10
CA THR A 12 1.99 -20.75 3.74
C THR A 12 1.35 -19.40 3.69
N SER A 13 0.86 -18.97 4.76
CA SER A 13 0.50 -17.61 4.77
C SER A 13 1.73 -16.86 4.93
N CYS A 14 2.37 -16.62 3.91
CA CYS A 14 3.57 -15.94 3.98
C CYS A 14 3.34 -14.50 4.16
N ASN A 15 4.19 -13.89 4.86
CA ASN A 15 4.34 -12.49 4.81
C ASN A 15 4.86 -12.20 3.43
N LYS A 16 3.99 -11.80 2.54
CA LYS A 16 4.42 -11.38 1.20
C LYS A 16 5.20 -10.10 1.26
N TYR A 17 5.05 -9.33 2.30
CA TYR A 17 5.71 -8.05 2.46
C TYR A 17 6.65 -8.14 3.65
N ASP A 18 7.75 -7.41 3.58
CA ASP A 18 8.78 -7.47 4.63
C ASP A 18 8.22 -7.20 6.02
N ASP A 19 7.32 -6.24 6.13
CA ASP A 19 6.72 -5.86 7.40
C ASP A 19 5.26 -6.25 7.50
N GLY A 20 4.83 -7.22 6.72
CA GLY A 20 3.42 -7.61 6.68
C GLY A 20 3.03 -8.60 7.73
N PRO A 21 1.73 -8.80 7.93
CA PRO A 21 1.24 -9.78 8.88
C PRO A 21 1.39 -11.18 8.33
N GLY A 22 1.48 -12.15 9.20
CA GLY A 22 1.53 -13.54 8.78
C GLY A 22 0.23 -14.03 8.21
N ILE A 23 -0.89 -13.62 8.81
CA ILE A 23 -2.21 -14.08 8.43
C ILE A 23 -3.19 -12.91 8.46
N SER A 24 -4.07 -12.85 7.49
CA SER A 24 -5.16 -11.90 7.49
C SER A 24 -6.40 -12.56 6.90
N LEU A 25 -7.56 -12.26 7.47
CA LEU A 25 -8.84 -12.75 6.96
C LEU A 25 -9.35 -11.92 5.80
N ARG A 26 -8.74 -10.77 5.55
CA ARG A 26 -9.16 -9.91 4.46
C ARG A 26 -8.21 -10.06 3.29
N SER A 27 -8.77 -9.95 2.08
CA SER A 27 -7.93 -9.97 0.89
C SER A 27 -7.06 -8.72 0.85
N ARG A 28 -6.02 -8.75 0.04
CA ARG A 28 -5.15 -7.59 -0.12
C ARG A 28 -5.91 -6.40 -0.67
N THR A 29 -6.80 -6.64 -1.62
CA THR A 29 -7.64 -5.59 -2.19
C THR A 29 -8.50 -4.94 -1.11
N GLU A 30 -9.07 -5.75 -0.22
CA GLU A 30 -9.87 -5.20 0.87
C GLU A 30 -9.02 -4.41 1.85
N ARG A 31 -7.81 -4.87 2.12
CA ARG A 31 -6.94 -4.18 3.07
C ARG A 31 -6.48 -2.82 2.55
N VAL A 32 -6.18 -2.71 1.25
CA VAL A 32 -5.71 -1.45 0.68
C VAL A 32 -6.87 -0.48 0.43
N SER A 33 -8.08 -1.00 0.24
CA SER A 33 -9.23 -0.18 -0.12
C SER A 33 -9.74 0.63 1.07
N ASN A 34 -9.26 1.84 1.14
CA ASN A 34 -9.53 2.73 2.27
C ASN A 34 -9.10 4.14 1.90
N THR A 35 -9.46 5.09 2.73
CA THR A 35 -8.87 6.41 2.73
C THR A 35 -7.81 6.43 3.80
N TRP A 36 -6.61 6.84 3.44
CA TRP A 36 -5.43 6.77 4.29
C TRP A 36 -4.90 8.16 4.60
N LYS A 37 -4.33 8.32 5.78
CA LYS A 37 -3.59 9.53 6.13
C LYS A 37 -2.16 9.15 6.48
N VAL A 38 -1.25 10.12 6.42
CA VAL A 38 0.15 9.86 6.66
C VAL A 38 0.46 9.86 8.14
N GLU A 39 1.07 8.77 8.61
CA GLU A 39 1.61 8.70 9.96
C GLU A 39 3.08 9.08 9.95
N ASN A 40 3.80 8.69 8.91
CA ASN A 40 5.22 8.96 8.80
C ASN A 40 5.63 9.09 7.33
N TYR A 41 6.45 10.06 7.02
CA TYR A 41 6.95 10.27 5.67
C TYR A 41 8.44 10.61 5.73
N LYS A 42 9.25 9.85 5.01
CA LYS A 42 10.69 10.05 4.94
C LYS A 42 11.17 10.13 3.51
N VAL A 43 12.13 10.99 3.26
CA VAL A 43 12.82 11.04 1.98
C VAL A 43 14.29 10.76 2.27
N ASN A 44 14.80 9.68 1.71
CA ASN A 44 16.17 9.22 1.93
C ASN A 44 16.51 9.11 3.42
N GLY A 45 15.51 8.66 4.21
CA GLY A 45 15.68 8.46 5.64
C GLY A 45 15.45 9.69 6.51
N SER A 46 15.30 10.86 5.93
CA SER A 46 15.04 12.09 6.68
C SER A 46 13.54 12.30 6.83
N ASP A 47 13.11 12.73 8.01
CA ASP A 47 11.70 12.87 8.34
C ASP A 47 11.12 14.17 7.78
N PHE A 48 10.08 14.03 6.96
CA PHE A 48 9.33 15.14 6.40
C PHE A 48 7.84 14.99 6.67
N THR A 49 7.47 14.27 7.71
CA THR A 49 6.07 13.93 8.01
C THR A 49 5.18 15.17 8.06
N SER A 50 5.66 16.27 8.63
CA SER A 50 4.84 17.47 8.78
C SER A 50 4.40 18.07 7.46
N LEU A 51 5.09 17.79 6.36
CA LEU A 51 4.68 18.31 5.05
C LEU A 51 3.39 17.66 4.55
N LEU A 52 3.04 16.49 5.07
CA LEU A 52 1.88 15.72 4.62
C LEU A 52 0.79 15.64 5.69
N ASN A 53 0.73 16.58 6.60
CA ASN A 53 -0.28 16.59 7.65
C ASN A 53 -1.71 16.60 7.10
N ASP A 54 -1.91 17.25 5.97
CA ASP A 54 -3.22 17.39 5.36
C ASP A 54 -3.36 16.55 4.11
N TYR A 55 -2.56 15.51 4.01
CA TYR A 55 -2.57 14.62 2.85
C TYR A 55 -3.46 13.41 3.12
N ARG A 56 -4.29 13.11 2.13
CA ARG A 56 -5.11 11.89 2.17
C ARG A 56 -5.04 11.22 0.81
N GLU A 57 -5.01 9.90 0.81
CA GLU A 57 -5.15 9.18 -0.44
C GLU A 57 -6.13 8.04 -0.26
N THR A 58 -6.86 7.74 -1.32
CA THR A 58 -7.94 6.77 -1.32
C THR A 58 -7.72 5.77 -2.44
N PHE A 59 -7.81 4.49 -2.07
CA PHE A 59 -7.81 3.39 -3.02
C PHE A 59 -9.16 2.72 -2.91
N THR A 60 -9.83 2.49 -4.04
CA THR A 60 -11.12 1.81 -4.04
C THR A 60 -10.98 0.39 -4.57
N LYS A 61 -11.90 -0.48 -4.20
CA LYS A 61 -11.91 -1.86 -4.68
C LYS A 61 -12.05 -1.94 -6.19
N SER A 62 -12.68 -0.95 -6.79
CA SER A 62 -12.88 -0.93 -8.23
C SER A 62 -11.66 -0.48 -9.01
N GLY A 63 -10.58 -0.15 -8.32
CA GLY A 63 -9.32 0.22 -8.98
C GLY A 63 -9.13 1.71 -9.20
N ASN A 64 -9.88 2.54 -8.52
CA ASN A 64 -9.72 3.98 -8.61
C ASN A 64 -8.83 4.49 -7.49
N TYR A 65 -8.08 5.53 -7.78
CA TYR A 65 -7.17 6.18 -6.85
C TYR A 65 -7.43 7.67 -6.86
N SER A 66 -7.32 8.30 -5.69
CA SER A 66 -7.36 9.76 -5.61
C SER A 66 -6.53 10.22 -4.43
N TYR A 67 -6.08 11.46 -4.47
CA TYR A 67 -5.45 12.07 -3.32
C TYR A 67 -5.91 13.50 -3.18
N THR A 68 -5.84 14.01 -1.96
CA THR A 68 -6.01 15.42 -1.67
C THR A 68 -4.86 15.88 -0.81
N TRP A 69 -4.37 17.08 -1.06
CA TRP A 69 -3.28 17.68 -0.31
C TRP A 69 -3.48 19.19 -0.31
N ASN A 70 -3.94 19.74 0.81
CA ASN A 70 -4.35 21.13 0.89
C ASN A 70 -5.42 21.41 -0.17
N SER A 71 -5.17 22.33 -1.09
CA SER A 71 -6.09 22.63 -2.17
C SER A 71 -5.82 21.82 -3.44
N LEU A 72 -4.80 20.95 -3.41
CA LEU A 72 -4.44 20.13 -4.57
C LEU A 72 -5.15 18.79 -4.50
N ASN A 73 -5.40 18.21 -5.66
CA ASN A 73 -5.96 16.86 -5.73
C ASN A 73 -5.53 16.20 -7.03
N GLY A 74 -5.63 14.90 -7.06
CA GLY A 74 -5.32 14.13 -8.26
C GLY A 74 -6.10 12.83 -8.24
N THR A 75 -6.23 12.23 -9.42
CA THR A 75 -6.95 10.97 -9.58
C THR A 75 -6.17 10.05 -10.48
N GLY A 76 -6.51 8.78 -10.42
CA GLY A 76 -5.88 7.77 -11.26
C GLY A 76 -6.53 6.43 -11.07
N THR A 77 -5.84 5.41 -11.54
CA THR A 77 -6.24 4.01 -11.33
C THR A 77 -5.07 3.26 -10.72
N TRP A 78 -5.38 2.17 -10.05
CA TRP A 78 -4.36 1.36 -9.42
C TRP A 78 -4.61 -0.12 -9.65
N VAL A 79 -3.52 -0.89 -9.71
CA VAL A 79 -3.59 -2.35 -9.78
C VAL A 79 -2.42 -2.91 -9.01
N PHE A 80 -2.60 -4.10 -8.46
CA PHE A 80 -1.46 -4.84 -7.95
C PHE A 80 -0.65 -5.40 -9.12
N GLN A 81 0.64 -5.51 -8.94
CA GLN A 81 1.53 -6.14 -9.92
C GLN A 81 2.66 -6.85 -9.17
N ASN A 82 3.46 -7.62 -9.90
CA ASN A 82 4.60 -8.33 -9.36
C ASN A 82 4.19 -9.21 -8.18
N LYS A 83 3.22 -10.09 -8.42
CA LYS A 83 2.70 -11.02 -7.40
C LYS A 83 2.16 -10.29 -6.18
N ASP A 84 1.51 -9.15 -6.42
CA ASP A 84 0.89 -8.31 -5.39
C ASP A 84 1.88 -7.69 -4.39
N GLN A 85 3.15 -7.65 -4.75
CA GLN A 85 4.15 -6.99 -3.92
C GLN A 85 4.28 -5.51 -4.23
N GLU A 86 3.65 -5.08 -5.31
CA GLU A 86 3.70 -3.70 -5.76
C GLU A 86 2.32 -3.24 -6.18
N ILE A 87 2.12 -1.94 -6.11
CA ILE A 87 0.95 -1.30 -6.71
C ILE A 87 1.44 -0.38 -7.81
N ARG A 88 0.87 -0.53 -9.00
CA ARG A 88 1.09 0.42 -10.09
C ARG A 88 -0.02 1.44 -10.08
N LEU A 89 0.33 2.68 -9.86
CA LEU A 89 -0.57 3.80 -9.93
C LEU A 89 -0.39 4.47 -11.29
N THR A 90 -1.48 4.57 -12.03
CA THR A 90 -1.48 5.28 -13.31
C THR A 90 -2.28 6.56 -13.11
N GLY A 91 -1.62 7.69 -13.27
CA GLY A 91 -2.26 8.97 -13.02
C GLY A 91 -3.08 9.45 -14.19
N ASN A 92 -4.11 10.23 -13.88
CA ASN A 92 -4.93 10.91 -14.87
C ASN A 92 -4.46 12.35 -14.95
N ASP A 93 -4.52 12.91 -16.13
CA ASP A 93 -4.17 14.32 -16.35
C ASP A 93 -2.80 14.69 -15.77
N ASN A 94 -2.76 15.52 -14.75
CA ASN A 94 -1.51 15.97 -14.16
C ASN A 94 -0.99 15.09 -13.04
N GLN A 95 -1.71 14.02 -12.74
CA GLN A 95 -1.28 13.10 -11.68
C GLN A 95 -0.12 12.24 -12.19
N SER A 96 0.96 12.19 -11.43
CA SER A 96 2.12 11.36 -11.79
C SER A 96 1.78 9.88 -11.64
N SER A 97 2.32 9.07 -12.56
CA SER A 97 2.24 7.61 -12.44
C SER A 97 3.43 7.12 -11.60
N ARG A 98 3.19 6.13 -10.76
CA ARG A 98 4.21 5.64 -9.82
C ARG A 98 4.06 4.15 -9.58
N THR A 99 5.16 3.54 -9.15
CA THR A 99 5.14 2.17 -8.64
C THR A 99 5.41 2.23 -7.15
N PHE A 100 4.46 1.75 -6.34
CA PHE A 100 4.62 1.67 -4.90
C PHE A 100 5.08 0.27 -4.54
N ILE A 101 6.24 0.16 -3.89
CA ILE A 101 6.74 -1.12 -3.38
C ILE A 101 6.20 -1.28 -1.97
N ILE A 102 5.39 -2.31 -1.75
CA ILE A 102 4.69 -2.50 -0.48
C ILE A 102 5.63 -3.09 0.56
N LEU A 103 5.73 -2.44 1.69
CA LEU A 103 6.51 -2.91 2.84
C LEU A 103 5.62 -3.58 3.87
N LYS A 104 4.37 -3.13 3.99
CA LYS A 104 3.44 -3.65 4.98
C LYS A 104 2.02 -3.36 4.52
N LEU A 105 1.14 -4.32 4.62
CA LEU A 105 -0.27 -4.10 4.30
C LEU A 105 -1.12 -4.90 5.28
N GLU A 106 -1.64 -4.19 6.28
CA GLU A 106 -2.54 -4.71 7.30
C GLU A 106 -3.84 -3.93 7.25
N GLU A 107 -4.79 -4.29 8.08
CA GLU A 107 -6.08 -3.59 8.07
C GLU A 107 -5.95 -2.11 8.42
N LYS A 108 -4.99 -1.76 9.28
CA LYS A 108 -4.82 -0.39 9.77
C LYS A 108 -3.43 0.17 9.52
N SER A 109 -2.66 -0.47 8.65
CA SER A 109 -1.31 -0.01 8.32
C SER A 109 -1.01 -0.32 6.88
N PHE A 110 -0.56 0.67 6.15
CA PHE A 110 -0.15 0.48 4.78
C PHE A 110 1.14 1.26 4.57
N TRP A 111 2.25 0.55 4.45
CA TRP A 111 3.58 1.14 4.29
C TRP A 111 4.10 0.80 2.92
N TYR A 112 4.58 1.80 2.21
CA TYR A 112 5.20 1.58 0.91
C TYR A 112 6.29 2.61 0.68
N TYR A 113 7.10 2.38 -0.34
CA TYR A 113 8.01 3.40 -0.81
C TYR A 113 7.93 3.47 -2.33
N TYR A 114 8.35 4.58 -2.87
CA TYR A 114 8.54 4.74 -4.30
C TYR A 114 9.80 5.55 -4.54
N MET A 115 10.36 5.39 -5.75
CA MET A 115 11.54 6.13 -6.15
C MET A 115 11.13 7.26 -7.07
N ASP A 116 11.72 8.44 -6.87
CA ASP A 116 11.58 9.57 -7.76
C ASP A 116 13.00 9.96 -8.14
N GLY A 117 13.45 9.49 -9.29
CA GLY A 117 14.86 9.58 -9.62
C GLY A 117 15.67 8.76 -8.63
N ASN A 118 16.61 9.40 -7.96
CA ASN A 118 17.43 8.74 -6.96
C ASN A 118 16.90 8.91 -5.53
N ASP A 119 15.76 9.57 -5.37
CA ASP A 119 15.21 9.83 -4.04
C ASP A 119 14.20 8.76 -3.67
N LYS A 120 14.39 8.17 -2.49
CA LYS A 120 13.47 7.18 -1.96
C LYS A 120 12.48 7.85 -1.03
N HIS A 121 11.21 7.76 -1.39
CA HIS A 121 10.12 8.28 -0.58
C HIS A 121 9.43 7.13 0.11
N GLU A 122 9.53 7.07 1.42
CA GLU A 122 8.88 6.02 2.21
C GLU A 122 7.72 6.62 3.00
N ILE A 123 6.55 6.02 2.87
CA ILE A 123 5.32 6.54 3.45
C ILE A 123 4.64 5.44 4.25
N HIS A 124 4.32 5.77 5.50
CA HIS A 124 3.56 4.89 6.38
C HIS A 124 2.20 5.51 6.60
N LEU A 125 1.16 4.78 6.26
CA LEU A 125 -0.21 5.26 6.29
C LEU A 125 -1.02 4.53 7.34
N ILE A 126 -1.98 5.25 7.90
CA ILE A 126 -3.01 4.72 8.80
C ILE A 126 -4.36 5.20 8.30
N PRO A 127 -5.48 4.57 8.72
CA PRO A 127 -6.80 5.01 8.28
C PRO A 127 -7.04 6.47 8.62
N GLY A 128 -7.56 7.19 7.64
CA GLY A 128 -7.75 8.64 7.75
C GLY A 128 -9.18 9.10 7.74
#